data_ecd25004b3bc33374780dedcd7089b4c
#
_entry.id   ecd25004b3bc33374780dedcd7089b4c
#
_cell.length_a   1.000
_cell.length_b   1.000
_cell.length_c   1.000
_cell.angle_alpha   90.00
_cell.angle_beta   90.00
_cell.angle_gamma   90.00
#
_symmetry.space_group_name_H-M   'P 1'
#
loop_
_entity.id
_entity.type
_entity.pdbx_description
1 polymer ?
#
loop_
_entity_poly.entity_id
_entity_poly.type
_entity_poly.pdbx_seq_one_letter_code
_entity_poly.pdbx_strand_id
1 'polypeptide(L)'
;DYAMRVVVEHARAAAFLIGDGVVPGNEGRGYVLRRVIRRAIRYGRQLGLNEPFLTKVVEETIPQFSGAYKELSENHEFIQRVISLEEERFAEAIQTGLPLLEEGFIPVRKLLLADSRMGNLDVAAIDSALTLEEIATAASHGTLEIVGEALKTGLPKGLKEQREFIGTLSDA
;
A
#
# COMPACT_ATOMS: atom_id res chain seq x y z
N ASP A 1 -5.26 -8.13 -18.09
CA ASP A 1 -4.34 -7.88 -17.01
C ASP A 1 -5.07 -7.27 -15.81
N TYR A 2 -4.93 -7.90 -14.62
CA TYR A 2 -5.69 -7.52 -13.43
C TYR A 2 -5.34 -6.11 -12.92
N ALA A 3 -4.04 -5.79 -12.84
CA ALA A 3 -3.58 -4.51 -12.33
C ALA A 3 -4.08 -3.33 -13.19
N MET A 4 -4.01 -3.45 -14.50
CA MET A 4 -4.52 -2.44 -15.43
C MET A 4 -6.02 -2.23 -15.26
N ARG A 5 -6.79 -3.31 -15.12
CA ARG A 5 -8.24 -3.23 -14.87
C ARG A 5 -8.54 -2.50 -13.55
N VAL A 6 -7.79 -2.80 -12.48
CA VAL A 6 -7.95 -2.11 -11.20
C VAL A 6 -7.68 -0.61 -11.34
N VAL A 7 -6.62 -0.22 -12.04
CA VAL A 7 -6.29 1.21 -12.26
C VAL A 7 -7.45 1.92 -12.94
N VAL A 8 -7.93 1.39 -14.08
CA VAL A 8 -9.00 2.03 -14.87
C VAL A 8 -10.31 2.11 -14.11
N GLU A 9 -10.73 1.01 -13.48
CA GLU A 9 -11.99 0.97 -12.73
C GLU A 9 -11.99 1.89 -11.51
N HIS A 10 -10.85 1.96 -10.80
CA HIS A 10 -10.74 2.83 -9.63
C HIS A 10 -10.59 4.30 -10.01
N ALA A 11 -9.90 4.62 -11.11
CA ALA A 11 -9.83 5.97 -11.66
C ALA A 11 -11.23 6.47 -12.04
N ARG A 12 -11.99 5.65 -12.75
CA ARG A 12 -13.37 5.95 -13.10
C ARG A 12 -14.23 6.19 -11.85
N ALA A 13 -14.21 5.25 -10.89
CA ALA A 13 -14.97 5.39 -9.66
C ALA A 13 -14.58 6.66 -8.87
N ALA A 14 -13.29 7.01 -8.82
CA ALA A 14 -12.83 8.23 -8.18
C ALA A 14 -13.36 9.49 -8.87
N ALA A 15 -13.34 9.54 -10.21
CA ALA A 15 -13.87 10.66 -10.98
C ALA A 15 -15.35 10.90 -10.67
N PHE A 16 -16.18 9.85 -10.66
CA PHE A 16 -17.60 9.94 -10.33
C PHE A 16 -17.84 10.41 -8.89
N LEU A 17 -17.16 9.79 -7.91
CA LEU A 17 -17.32 10.17 -6.50
C LEU A 17 -16.92 11.63 -6.25
N ILE A 18 -15.86 12.11 -6.88
CA ILE A 18 -15.43 13.50 -6.76
C ILE A 18 -16.41 14.43 -7.49
N GLY A 19 -16.88 14.03 -8.68
CA GLY A 19 -17.93 14.75 -9.41
C GLY A 19 -19.20 14.93 -8.56
N ASP A 20 -19.56 13.95 -7.75
CA ASP A 20 -20.65 13.99 -6.77
C ASP A 20 -20.30 14.77 -5.47
N GLY A 21 -19.16 15.46 -5.43
CA GLY A 21 -18.75 16.31 -4.31
C GLY A 21 -18.09 15.57 -3.14
N VAL A 22 -17.72 14.28 -3.31
CA VAL A 22 -16.95 13.57 -2.27
C VAL A 22 -15.47 13.96 -2.36
N VAL A 23 -14.86 14.29 -1.23
CA VAL A 23 -13.41 14.56 -1.14
C VAL A 23 -12.71 13.50 -0.28
N PRO A 24 -11.43 13.16 -0.57
CA PRO A 24 -10.67 12.21 0.23
C PRO A 24 -10.57 12.67 1.69
N GLY A 25 -10.88 11.76 2.61
CA GLY A 25 -10.91 12.05 4.05
C GLY A 25 -10.43 10.87 4.91
N ASN A 26 -10.49 11.04 6.23
CA ASN A 26 -10.13 9.99 7.19
C ASN A 26 -11.34 9.15 7.61
N GLU A 27 -12.56 9.62 7.32
CA GLU A 27 -13.80 9.01 7.79
C GLU A 27 -14.87 8.97 6.69
N GLY A 28 -15.88 8.14 6.89
CA GLY A 28 -17.06 8.06 6.04
C GLY A 28 -16.75 7.80 4.56
N ARG A 29 -17.49 8.47 3.68
CA ARG A 29 -17.34 8.33 2.21
C ARG A 29 -15.98 8.79 1.71
N GLY A 30 -15.40 9.83 2.33
CA GLY A 30 -14.08 10.34 1.99
C GLY A 30 -12.96 9.32 2.26
N TYR A 31 -13.07 8.51 3.30
CA TYR A 31 -12.15 7.43 3.57
C TYR A 31 -12.19 6.35 2.49
N VAL A 32 -13.38 5.97 2.05
CA VAL A 32 -13.54 4.99 0.96
C VAL A 32 -12.93 5.52 -0.33
N LEU A 33 -13.20 6.78 -0.70
CA LEU A 33 -12.61 7.42 -1.86
C LEU A 33 -11.08 7.44 -1.79
N ARG A 34 -10.52 7.83 -0.65
CA ARG A 34 -9.06 7.81 -0.43
C ARG A 34 -8.46 6.42 -0.67
N ARG A 35 -9.10 5.37 -0.15
CA ARG A 35 -8.66 3.99 -0.38
C ARG A 35 -8.71 3.58 -1.84
N VAL A 36 -9.76 3.98 -2.55
CA VAL A 36 -9.93 3.71 -3.99
C VAL A 36 -8.80 4.35 -4.78
N ILE A 37 -8.52 5.65 -4.56
CA ILE A 37 -7.44 6.38 -5.24
C ILE A 37 -6.08 5.71 -4.94
N ARG A 38 -5.75 5.49 -3.67
CA ARG A 38 -4.47 4.89 -3.26
C ARG A 38 -4.28 3.47 -3.80
N ARG A 39 -5.37 2.71 -3.92
CA ARG A 39 -5.32 1.39 -4.53
C ARG A 39 -5.00 1.48 -6.03
N ALA A 40 -5.60 2.41 -6.76
CA ALA A 40 -5.24 2.65 -8.16
C ALA A 40 -3.75 3.00 -8.33
N ILE A 41 -3.24 3.90 -7.49
CA ILE A 41 -1.83 4.32 -7.52
C ILE A 41 -0.90 3.13 -7.24
N ARG A 42 -1.21 2.32 -6.22
CA ARG A 42 -0.43 1.11 -5.90
C ARG A 42 -0.34 0.15 -7.09
N TYR A 43 -1.47 -0.14 -7.73
CA TYR A 43 -1.48 -1.03 -8.90
C TYR A 43 -0.81 -0.41 -10.13
N GLY A 44 -0.88 0.91 -10.29
CA GLY A 44 -0.12 1.60 -11.33
C GLY A 44 1.39 1.45 -11.14
N ARG A 45 1.88 1.53 -9.90
CA ARG A 45 3.29 1.28 -9.59
C ARG A 45 3.72 -0.16 -9.91
N GLN A 46 2.86 -1.15 -9.69
CA GLN A 46 3.13 -2.53 -10.12
C GLN A 46 3.23 -2.68 -11.65
N LEU A 47 2.61 -1.77 -12.40
CA LEU A 47 2.74 -1.68 -13.86
C LEU A 47 3.95 -0.87 -14.31
N GLY A 48 4.78 -0.37 -13.37
CA GLY A 48 5.96 0.45 -13.66
C GLY A 48 5.67 1.95 -13.79
N LEU A 49 4.46 2.42 -13.47
CA LEU A 49 4.10 3.85 -13.48
C LEU A 49 4.57 4.51 -12.18
N ASN A 50 5.82 4.98 -12.16
CA ASN A 50 6.43 5.58 -10.97
C ASN A 50 6.14 7.09 -10.81
N GLU A 51 5.90 7.78 -11.94
CA GLU A 51 5.50 9.18 -11.97
C GLU A 51 3.98 9.33 -11.74
N PRO A 52 3.49 10.52 -11.35
CA PRO A 52 2.06 10.80 -11.28
C PRO A 52 1.36 10.52 -12.61
N PHE A 53 0.35 9.67 -12.59
CA PHE A 53 -0.31 9.17 -13.81
C PHE A 53 -1.83 9.17 -13.72
N LEU A 54 -2.38 9.16 -12.50
CA LEU A 54 -3.81 8.89 -12.32
C LEU A 54 -4.69 10.01 -12.89
N THR A 55 -4.21 11.25 -12.84
CA THR A 55 -4.86 12.40 -13.48
C THR A 55 -5.03 12.19 -14.99
N LYS A 56 -4.02 11.63 -15.68
CA LYS A 56 -4.08 11.33 -17.12
C LYS A 56 -5.13 10.26 -17.42
N VAL A 57 -5.23 9.22 -16.58
CA VAL A 57 -6.24 8.17 -16.75
C VAL A 57 -7.66 8.73 -16.55
N VAL A 58 -7.84 9.64 -15.61
CA VAL A 58 -9.13 10.30 -15.36
C VAL A 58 -9.48 11.26 -16.49
N GLU A 59 -8.51 11.98 -17.03
CA GLU A 59 -8.70 12.88 -18.18
C GLU A 59 -9.26 12.14 -19.41
N GLU A 60 -8.78 10.93 -19.66
CA GLU A 60 -9.30 10.06 -20.72
C GLU A 60 -10.68 9.47 -20.37
N THR A 61 -11.00 9.35 -19.10
CA THR A 61 -12.27 8.77 -18.62
C THR A 61 -13.42 9.76 -18.73
N ILE A 62 -13.24 11.02 -18.33
CA ILE A 62 -14.28 12.03 -18.25
C ILE A 62 -15.03 12.21 -19.57
N PRO A 63 -14.38 12.39 -20.74
CA PRO A 63 -15.08 12.59 -22.01
C PRO A 63 -16.00 11.43 -22.41
N GLN A 64 -15.66 10.20 -21.99
CA GLN A 64 -16.46 9.01 -22.35
C GLN A 64 -17.81 8.99 -21.66
N PHE A 65 -17.95 9.65 -20.51
CA PHE A 65 -19.16 9.63 -19.68
C PHE A 65 -19.86 10.97 -19.58
N SER A 66 -19.21 12.08 -19.92
CA SER A 66 -19.75 13.45 -19.77
C SER A 66 -21.02 13.72 -20.59
N GLY A 67 -21.26 12.94 -21.65
CA GLY A 67 -22.51 13.02 -22.41
C GLY A 67 -23.77 12.64 -21.60
N ALA A 68 -23.63 11.69 -20.67
CA ALA A 68 -24.69 11.26 -19.78
C ALA A 68 -24.61 11.90 -18.38
N TYR A 69 -23.38 12.25 -17.94
CA TYR A 69 -23.08 12.76 -16.60
C TYR A 69 -22.35 14.11 -16.73
N LYS A 70 -23.14 15.18 -16.84
CA LYS A 70 -22.63 16.55 -17.09
C LYS A 70 -21.75 17.05 -15.95
N GLU A 71 -22.01 16.62 -14.73
CA GLU A 71 -21.24 16.92 -13.52
C GLU A 71 -19.78 16.55 -13.64
N LEU A 72 -19.42 15.57 -14.45
CA LEU A 72 -18.02 15.19 -14.69
C LEU A 72 -17.28 16.27 -15.49
N SER A 73 -17.91 16.87 -16.49
CA SER A 73 -17.30 17.97 -17.25
C SER A 73 -17.39 19.30 -16.50
N GLU A 74 -18.46 19.56 -15.78
CA GLU A 74 -18.62 20.76 -14.97
C GLU A 74 -17.60 20.84 -13.83
N ASN A 75 -17.27 19.70 -13.22
CA ASN A 75 -16.32 19.58 -12.12
C ASN A 75 -14.92 19.10 -12.56
N HIS A 76 -14.61 19.10 -13.85
CA HIS A 76 -13.37 18.54 -14.41
C HIS A 76 -12.10 19.02 -13.71
N GLU A 77 -11.91 20.34 -13.59
CA GLU A 77 -10.73 20.92 -12.93
C GLU A 77 -10.65 20.54 -11.44
N PHE A 78 -11.80 20.48 -10.77
CA PHE A 78 -11.86 20.07 -9.37
C PHE A 78 -11.48 18.60 -9.21
N ILE A 79 -11.99 17.71 -10.06
CA ILE A 79 -11.63 16.29 -10.08
C ILE A 79 -10.13 16.10 -10.26
N GLN A 80 -9.55 16.75 -11.25
CA GLN A 80 -8.12 16.69 -11.54
C GLN A 80 -7.28 17.15 -10.33
N ARG A 81 -7.65 18.27 -9.74
CA ARG A 81 -6.94 18.83 -8.59
C ARG A 81 -6.98 17.93 -7.36
N VAL A 82 -8.16 17.35 -7.05
CA VAL A 82 -8.34 16.45 -5.90
C VAL A 82 -7.49 15.18 -6.07
N ILE A 83 -7.47 14.61 -7.28
CA ILE A 83 -6.68 13.41 -7.58
C ILE A 83 -5.18 13.70 -7.49
N SER A 84 -4.70 14.78 -8.11
CA SER A 84 -3.28 15.19 -8.04
C SER A 84 -2.82 15.35 -6.59
N LEU A 85 -3.58 16.08 -5.78
CA LEU A 85 -3.24 16.29 -4.37
C LEU A 85 -3.19 14.99 -3.56
N GLU A 86 -4.10 14.04 -3.80
CA GLU A 86 -4.06 12.77 -3.07
C GLU A 86 -2.95 11.86 -3.57
N GLU A 87 -2.59 11.92 -4.86
CA GLU A 87 -1.47 11.21 -5.46
C GLU A 87 -0.14 11.70 -4.88
N GLU A 88 0.06 13.02 -4.78
CA GLU A 88 1.22 13.65 -4.15
C GLU A 88 1.35 13.27 -2.67
N ARG A 89 0.28 13.42 -1.89
CA ARG A 89 0.24 13.06 -0.46
C ARG A 89 0.53 11.58 -0.23
N PHE A 90 0.08 10.72 -1.13
CA PHE A 90 0.35 9.30 -1.01
C PHE A 90 1.80 8.96 -1.35
N ALA A 91 2.38 9.63 -2.36
CA ALA A 91 3.80 9.51 -2.67
C ALA A 91 4.68 9.91 -1.48
N GLU A 92 4.40 11.06 -0.85
CA GLU A 92 5.09 11.52 0.36
C GLU A 92 4.95 10.51 1.52
N ALA A 93 3.74 10.00 1.75
CA ALA A 93 3.48 9.03 2.81
C ALA A 93 4.27 7.72 2.59
N ILE A 94 4.42 7.27 1.35
CA ILE A 94 5.24 6.09 1.03
C ILE A 94 6.72 6.41 1.21
N GLN A 95 7.21 7.54 0.71
CA GLN A 95 8.61 7.93 0.85
C GLN A 95 9.05 8.06 2.32
N THR A 96 8.15 8.54 3.17
CA THR A 96 8.43 8.67 4.61
C THR A 96 8.25 7.36 5.36
N GLY A 97 7.23 6.57 5.00
CA GLY A 97 6.85 5.36 5.73
C GLY A 97 7.71 4.14 5.42
N LEU A 98 8.15 3.97 4.16
CA LEU A 98 8.98 2.82 3.78
C LEU A 98 10.30 2.72 4.55
N PRO A 99 11.10 3.78 4.70
CA PRO A 99 12.34 3.72 5.48
C PRO A 99 12.10 3.33 6.94
N LEU A 100 11.05 3.87 7.56
CA LEU A 100 10.67 3.53 8.94
C LEU A 100 10.27 2.05 9.06
N LEU A 101 9.58 1.53 8.07
CA LEU A 101 9.18 0.13 8.00
C LEU A 101 10.43 -0.78 7.84
N GLU A 102 11.32 -0.43 6.92
CA GLU A 102 12.57 -1.15 6.69
C GLU A 102 13.44 -1.18 7.96
N GLU A 103 13.58 -0.03 8.63
CA GLU A 103 14.31 0.07 9.89
C GLU A 103 13.71 -0.82 10.98
N GLY A 104 12.37 -0.91 11.05
CA GLY A 104 11.64 -1.80 11.95
C GLY A 104 11.84 -3.30 11.64
N PHE A 105 12.07 -3.67 10.37
CA PHE A 105 12.28 -5.06 9.96
C PHE A 105 13.73 -5.55 10.12
N ILE A 106 14.71 -4.66 10.19
CA ILE A 106 16.14 -5.06 10.34
C ILE A 106 16.36 -6.00 11.54
N PRO A 107 15.79 -5.78 12.74
CA PRO A 107 15.97 -6.68 13.87
C PRO A 107 15.33 -8.05 13.63
N VAL A 108 14.11 -8.09 13.09
CA VAL A 108 13.40 -9.35 12.79
C VAL A 108 14.17 -10.18 11.76
N ARG A 109 14.70 -9.52 10.73
CA ARG A 109 15.53 -10.15 9.71
C ARG A 109 16.82 -10.73 10.29
N LYS A 110 17.51 -9.99 11.18
CA LYS A 110 18.71 -10.48 11.88
C LYS A 110 18.39 -11.69 12.76
N LEU A 111 17.25 -11.69 13.44
CA LEU A 111 16.81 -12.81 14.26
C LEU A 111 16.53 -14.06 13.41
N LEU A 112 15.83 -13.92 12.29
CA LEU A 112 15.54 -15.00 11.35
C LEU A 112 16.84 -15.61 10.77
N LEU A 113 17.84 -14.78 10.49
CA LEU A 113 19.14 -15.21 9.97
C LEU A 113 20.01 -15.87 11.05
N ALA A 114 19.82 -15.55 12.34
CA ALA A 114 20.55 -16.14 13.45
C ALA A 114 19.98 -17.50 13.89
N ASP A 115 18.76 -17.86 13.51
CA ASP A 115 18.18 -19.16 13.84
C ASP A 115 18.84 -20.26 12.99
N SER A 116 19.67 -21.08 13.65
CA SER A 116 20.43 -22.18 13.01
C SER A 116 19.53 -23.24 12.35
N ARG A 117 18.25 -23.29 12.68
CA ARG A 117 17.25 -24.16 12.03
C ARG A 117 16.91 -23.71 10.61
N MET A 118 17.24 -22.47 10.27
CA MET A 118 17.03 -21.86 8.96
C MET A 118 18.27 -21.91 8.05
N GLY A 119 19.28 -22.71 8.42
CA GLY A 119 20.62 -22.76 7.80
C GLY A 119 20.70 -23.11 6.31
N ASN A 120 19.56 -23.33 5.62
CA ASN A 120 19.49 -23.56 4.17
C ASN A 120 18.73 -22.45 3.42
N LEU A 121 18.41 -21.32 4.08
CA LEU A 121 17.80 -20.19 3.38
C LEU A 121 18.89 -19.35 2.71
N ASP A 122 18.79 -19.21 1.41
CA ASP A 122 19.63 -18.32 0.63
C ASP A 122 19.35 -16.87 1.05
N VAL A 123 20.30 -16.30 1.80
CA VAL A 123 20.24 -14.93 2.34
C VAL A 123 20.10 -13.90 1.22
N ALA A 124 20.65 -14.16 0.03
CA ALA A 124 20.56 -13.29 -1.12
C ALA A 124 19.13 -13.31 -1.73
N ALA A 125 18.45 -14.45 -1.66
CA ALA A 125 17.03 -14.54 -2.07
C ALA A 125 16.12 -13.80 -1.09
N ILE A 126 16.44 -13.81 0.21
CA ILE A 126 15.71 -13.05 1.23
C ILE A 126 15.90 -11.54 1.02
N ASP A 127 17.07 -11.11 0.58
CA ASP A 127 17.42 -9.71 0.35
C ASP A 127 16.70 -9.09 -0.84
N SER A 128 16.35 -9.91 -1.84
CA SER A 128 15.78 -9.43 -3.10
C SER A 128 14.26 -9.60 -3.23
N ALA A 129 13.59 -10.37 -2.38
CA ALA A 129 12.29 -10.91 -2.73
C ALA A 129 11.19 -10.86 -1.65
N LEU A 130 11.45 -10.55 -0.39
CA LEU A 130 10.39 -10.66 0.62
C LEU A 130 9.50 -9.42 0.67
N THR A 131 8.42 -9.46 -0.11
CA THR A 131 7.23 -8.66 0.16
C THR A 131 6.54 -9.16 1.44
N LEU A 132 5.82 -8.28 2.15
CA LEU A 132 5.00 -8.67 3.33
C LEU A 132 4.07 -9.86 3.06
N GLU A 133 3.66 -10.05 1.82
CA GLU A 133 2.78 -11.13 1.37
C GLU A 133 3.52 -12.48 1.31
N GLU A 134 4.80 -12.48 0.93
CA GLU A 134 5.67 -13.65 0.91
C GLU A 134 6.10 -14.08 2.31
N ILE A 135 6.36 -13.11 3.21
CA ILE A 135 6.59 -13.38 4.64
C ILE A 135 5.35 -14.02 5.28
N ALA A 136 4.15 -13.49 4.99
CA ALA A 136 2.89 -14.05 5.49
C ALA A 136 2.62 -15.45 4.94
N THR A 137 3.00 -15.71 3.68
CA THR A 137 2.85 -17.03 3.04
C THR A 137 3.84 -18.04 3.61
N ALA A 138 5.08 -17.65 3.84
CA ALA A 138 6.09 -18.50 4.49
C ALA A 138 5.69 -18.82 5.95
N ALA A 139 5.11 -17.85 6.67
CA ALA A 139 4.58 -18.05 8.02
C ALA A 139 3.41 -19.06 8.04
N SER A 140 2.58 -19.10 7.00
CA SER A 140 1.42 -20.04 6.91
C SER A 140 1.83 -21.50 6.70
N HIS A 141 3.06 -21.77 6.29
CA HIS A 141 3.57 -23.13 6.02
C HIS A 141 4.29 -23.78 7.22
N GLY A 142 4.09 -23.25 8.43
CA GLY A 142 4.54 -23.90 9.67
C GLY A 142 6.01 -23.70 10.03
N THR A 143 6.80 -23.03 9.20
CA THR A 143 8.22 -22.73 9.46
C THR A 143 8.44 -21.47 10.30
N LEU A 144 7.38 -20.69 10.53
CA LEU A 144 7.44 -19.40 11.21
C LEU A 144 6.23 -19.21 12.16
N GLU A 145 5.94 -20.21 13.01
CA GLU A 145 4.86 -20.10 14.02
C GLU A 145 5.02 -18.84 14.88
N ILE A 146 6.25 -18.53 15.25
CA ILE A 146 6.62 -17.38 16.09
C ILE A 146 6.38 -16.06 15.37
N VAL A 147 6.76 -15.95 14.09
CA VAL A 147 6.52 -14.74 13.28
C VAL A 147 5.05 -14.60 12.92
N GLY A 148 4.36 -15.73 12.67
CA GLY A 148 2.92 -15.76 12.43
C GLY A 148 2.11 -15.27 13.64
N GLU A 149 2.54 -15.60 14.85
CA GLU A 149 1.91 -15.15 16.09
C GLU A 149 2.19 -13.67 16.38
N ALA A 150 3.41 -13.22 16.16
CA ALA A 150 3.80 -11.80 16.24
C ALA A 150 3.03 -10.91 15.25
N LEU A 151 2.80 -11.39 14.03
CA LEU A 151 1.99 -10.68 13.03
C LEU A 151 0.49 -10.68 13.37
N LYS A 152 -0.02 -11.73 14.02
CA LYS A 152 -1.43 -11.83 14.46
C LYS A 152 -1.73 -10.96 15.69
N THR A 153 -0.79 -10.84 16.62
CA THR A 153 -0.94 -10.05 17.84
C THR A 153 -0.70 -8.56 17.62
N GLY A 154 -0.19 -8.18 16.45
CA GLY A 154 0.20 -6.82 16.11
C GLY A 154 1.58 -6.48 16.68
N LEU A 155 2.42 -5.87 15.87
CA LEU A 155 3.71 -5.35 16.33
C LEU A 155 3.49 -4.30 17.41
N PRO A 156 4.25 -4.33 18.52
CA PRO A 156 4.18 -3.32 19.57
C PRO A 156 4.36 -1.92 18.99
N LYS A 157 3.55 -0.95 19.45
CA LYS A 157 3.46 0.39 18.85
C LYS A 157 4.64 1.32 19.15
N GLY A 158 5.58 0.91 20.01
CA GLY A 158 6.74 1.72 20.40
C GLY A 158 8.07 0.98 20.25
N LEU A 159 9.13 1.71 19.90
CA LEU A 159 10.49 1.17 19.75
C LEU A 159 11.01 0.44 21.00
N LYS A 160 10.59 0.86 22.20
CA LYS A 160 10.97 0.24 23.47
C LYS A 160 10.27 -1.11 23.65
N GLU A 161 8.96 -1.16 23.39
CA GLU A 161 8.14 -2.37 23.45
C GLU A 161 8.54 -3.38 22.36
N GLN A 162 8.97 -2.91 21.19
CA GLN A 162 9.52 -3.77 20.14
C GLN A 162 10.84 -4.42 20.56
N ARG A 163 11.70 -3.71 21.28
CA ARG A 163 12.96 -4.26 21.81
C ARG A 163 12.72 -5.31 22.90
N GLU A 164 11.76 -5.06 23.81
CA GLU A 164 11.37 -6.00 24.84
C GLU A 164 10.75 -7.27 24.24
N PHE A 165 9.87 -7.12 23.24
CA PHE A 165 9.27 -8.23 22.51
C PHE A 165 10.30 -9.09 21.77
N ILE A 166 11.27 -8.47 21.09
CA ILE A 166 12.38 -9.19 20.43
C ILE A 166 13.28 -9.89 21.46
N GLY A 167 13.49 -9.28 22.62
CA GLY A 167 14.21 -9.91 23.75
C GLY A 167 13.53 -11.21 24.21
N THR A 168 12.20 -11.21 24.35
CA THR A 168 11.44 -12.41 24.77
C THR A 168 11.46 -13.53 23.73
N LEU A 169 11.59 -13.21 22.44
CA LEU A 169 11.72 -14.20 21.36
C LEU A 169 13.12 -14.81 21.30
N SER A 170 14.16 -14.10 21.79
CA SER A 170 15.53 -14.63 21.81
C SER A 170 15.80 -15.58 22.98
N ASP A 171 14.96 -15.54 24.02
CA ASP A 171 15.08 -16.33 25.23
C ASP A 171 14.19 -17.61 25.20
N ALA A 172 13.42 -17.80 24.14
CA ALA A 172 12.54 -18.97 23.91
C ALA A 172 13.10 -19.89 22.83
#